data_e07a248e355ae5d33dbcfa8670ba3dbf
#
_entry.id   e07a248e355ae5d33dbcfa8670ba3dbf
#
_cell.length_a   1.000
_cell.length_b   1.000
_cell.length_c   1.000
_cell.angle_alpha   90.00
_cell.angle_beta   90.00
_cell.angle_gamma   90.00
#
_symmetry.space_group_name_H-M   'P 1'
#
loop_
_entity.id
_entity.type
_entity.pdbx_description
1 polymer ?
#
loop_
_entity_poly.entity_id
_entity_poly.type
_entity_poly.pdbx_seq_one_letter_code
_entity_poly.pdbx_strand_id
1 'polypeptide(L)'
;MSRAKPGSAVLYHRVVVYLLFIILLLPLAGTLIYSIATSWSATILPSGFTVKWYVELWSDPRFLHAFGQSLLVCVGSLVLSVVLILPLLFVVHYHFPKLDALMNILILLPFAVPPVVSSVGLLQLYGSGPFAMVGTPWILIGCYFTVALPFMYRAITNNLQAINLRDLMDAAQLLGASTWQAAFLVVLPNLRKGLMVA
;
A
#
# COMPACT_ATOMS: atom_id res chain seq x y z
N MET A 1 9.09 33.72 35.48
CA MET A 1 9.04 32.76 34.36
C MET A 1 10.28 31.90 34.40
N SER A 2 10.18 30.69 34.93
CA SER A 2 11.30 29.74 35.09
C SER A 2 11.67 29.17 33.71
N ARG A 3 12.87 29.51 33.20
CA ARG A 3 13.46 28.87 32.02
C ARG A 3 13.80 27.44 32.39
N ALA A 4 12.98 26.48 31.97
CA ALA A 4 13.30 25.06 32.07
C ALA A 4 14.66 24.81 31.40
N LYS A 5 15.58 24.15 32.11
CA LYS A 5 16.91 23.79 31.58
C LYS A 5 16.72 22.97 30.29
N PRO A 6 17.40 23.31 29.18
CA PRO A 6 17.20 22.65 27.88
C PRO A 6 17.35 21.11 27.92
N GLY A 7 18.09 20.58 28.90
CA GLY A 7 18.22 19.13 29.09
C GLY A 7 16.98 18.42 29.63
N SER A 8 16.16 19.08 30.46
CA SER A 8 14.95 18.46 31.03
C SER A 8 13.83 18.34 30.02
N ALA A 9 13.67 19.29 29.11
CA ALA A 9 12.68 19.21 28.03
C ALA A 9 13.02 18.09 27.05
N VAL A 10 14.29 17.94 26.67
CA VAL A 10 14.74 16.86 25.77
C VAL A 10 14.55 15.50 26.42
N LEU A 11 14.86 15.36 27.71
CA LEU A 11 14.65 14.11 28.45
C LEU A 11 13.14 13.74 28.51
N TYR A 12 12.29 14.73 28.82
CA TYR A 12 10.83 14.54 28.82
C TYR A 12 10.32 14.03 27.47
N HIS A 13 10.71 14.67 26.38
CA HIS A 13 10.28 14.24 25.03
C HIS A 13 10.77 12.82 24.70
N ARG A 14 12.01 12.47 25.06
CA ARG A 14 12.51 11.10 24.87
C ARG A 14 11.69 10.08 25.67
N VAL A 15 11.42 10.35 26.93
CA VAL A 15 10.62 9.46 27.77
C VAL A 15 9.23 9.26 27.20
N VAL A 16 8.55 10.34 26.79
CA VAL A 16 7.22 10.26 26.17
C VAL A 16 7.26 9.44 24.88
N VAL A 17 8.25 9.67 24.01
CA VAL A 17 8.39 8.91 22.76
C VAL A 17 8.63 7.43 23.04
N TYR A 18 9.53 7.06 23.95
CA TYR A 18 9.76 5.66 24.31
C TYR A 18 8.53 5.01 24.92
N LEU A 19 7.78 5.72 25.77
CA LEU A 19 6.55 5.22 26.36
C LEU A 19 5.48 4.96 25.30
N LEU A 20 5.31 5.86 24.34
CA LEU A 20 4.42 5.66 23.20
C LEU A 20 4.84 4.46 22.35
N PHE A 21 6.15 4.30 22.09
CA PHE A 21 6.66 3.13 21.36
C PHE A 21 6.38 1.82 22.12
N ILE A 22 6.57 1.79 23.43
CA ILE A 22 6.27 0.61 24.25
C ILE A 22 4.78 0.28 24.18
N ILE A 23 3.90 1.28 24.33
CA ILE A 23 2.44 1.09 24.24
C ILE A 23 2.03 0.56 22.87
N LEU A 24 2.63 1.07 21.77
CA LEU A 24 2.34 0.62 20.41
C LEU A 24 2.87 -0.79 20.12
N LEU A 25 4.03 -1.15 20.69
CA LEU A 25 4.65 -2.45 20.47
C LEU A 25 4.09 -3.55 21.39
N LEU A 26 3.50 -3.18 22.53
CA LEU A 26 2.98 -4.14 23.51
C LEU A 26 1.96 -5.13 22.91
N PRO A 27 0.92 -4.71 22.14
CA PRO A 27 0.00 -5.65 21.52
C PRO A 27 0.67 -6.55 20.48
N LEU A 28 1.66 -6.03 19.73
CA LEU A 28 2.43 -6.84 18.79
C LEU A 28 3.28 -7.88 19.51
N ALA A 29 3.98 -7.49 20.57
CA ALA A 29 4.74 -8.41 21.40
C ALA A 29 3.84 -9.47 22.03
N GLY A 30 2.67 -9.07 22.55
CA GLY A 30 1.67 -10.00 23.08
C GLY A 30 1.21 -11.03 22.05
N THR A 31 0.90 -10.58 20.85
CA THR A 31 0.50 -11.46 19.73
C THR A 31 1.62 -12.43 19.33
N LEU A 32 2.86 -11.95 19.26
CA LEU A 32 4.02 -12.79 18.95
C LEU A 32 4.25 -13.86 20.02
N ILE A 33 4.21 -13.48 21.29
CA ILE A 33 4.37 -14.43 22.40
C ILE A 33 3.22 -15.44 22.41
N TYR A 34 1.97 -14.98 22.17
CA TYR A 34 0.82 -15.86 22.08
C TYR A 34 0.94 -16.88 20.95
N SER A 35 1.47 -16.47 19.80
CA SER A 35 1.60 -17.35 18.62
C SER A 35 2.55 -18.53 18.81
N ILE A 36 3.49 -18.42 19.77
CA ILE A 36 4.43 -19.49 20.12
C ILE A 36 4.11 -20.15 21.47
N ALA A 37 3.05 -19.74 22.17
CA ALA A 37 2.64 -20.33 23.44
C ALA A 37 1.97 -21.69 23.25
N THR A 38 2.28 -22.65 24.12
CA THR A 38 1.58 -23.95 24.15
C THR A 38 0.15 -23.79 24.63
N SER A 39 -0.03 -23.05 25.72
CA SER A 39 -1.32 -22.58 26.22
C SER A 39 -1.11 -21.31 27.03
N TRP A 40 -2.02 -20.37 26.91
CA TRP A 40 -1.98 -19.12 27.67
C TRP A 40 -3.42 -18.78 28.07
N SER A 41 -3.72 -18.96 29.35
CA SER A 41 -5.02 -18.66 29.93
C SER A 41 -4.93 -17.43 30.87
N ALA A 42 -5.45 -17.54 32.08
CA ALA A 42 -5.51 -16.43 33.04
C ALA A 42 -4.16 -16.16 33.81
N THR A 43 -3.03 -16.54 33.24
CA THR A 43 -1.69 -16.35 33.85
C THR A 43 -0.93 -15.20 33.16
N ILE A 44 0.02 -14.59 33.88
CA ILE A 44 0.84 -13.50 33.31
C ILE A 44 1.80 -14.02 32.23
N LEU A 45 2.27 -15.27 32.37
CA LEU A 45 3.18 -15.91 31.38
C LEU A 45 2.55 -17.18 30.82
N PRO A 46 2.90 -17.54 29.58
CA PRO A 46 2.46 -18.79 28.96
C PRO A 46 3.04 -20.00 29.70
N SER A 47 2.33 -21.14 29.66
CA SER A 47 2.76 -22.40 30.31
C SER A 47 3.97 -23.04 29.62
N GLY A 48 4.28 -22.67 28.39
CA GLY A 48 5.43 -23.15 27.63
C GLY A 48 5.44 -22.56 26.22
N PHE A 49 6.49 -22.87 25.47
CA PHE A 49 6.66 -22.36 24.10
C PHE A 49 6.71 -23.52 23.11
N THR A 50 6.11 -23.33 21.92
CA THR A 50 6.06 -24.30 20.85
C THR A 50 5.98 -23.63 19.49
N VAL A 51 6.53 -24.28 18.46
CA VAL A 51 6.35 -23.89 17.06
C VAL A 51 5.35 -24.81 16.34
N LYS A 52 4.70 -25.72 17.06
CA LYS A 52 3.77 -26.73 16.53
C LYS A 52 2.65 -26.07 15.70
N TRP A 53 2.10 -24.96 16.17
CA TRP A 53 1.03 -24.24 15.49
C TRP A 53 1.42 -23.77 14.10
N TYR A 54 2.67 -23.36 13.91
CA TYR A 54 3.18 -22.97 12.60
C TYR A 54 3.33 -24.18 11.67
N VAL A 55 3.81 -25.31 12.19
CA VAL A 55 3.92 -26.54 11.41
C VAL A 55 2.53 -27.05 10.98
N GLU A 56 1.58 -27.05 11.89
CA GLU A 56 0.19 -27.43 11.58
C GLU A 56 -0.45 -26.49 10.55
N LEU A 57 -0.25 -25.17 10.72
CA LEU A 57 -0.76 -24.15 9.79
C LEU A 57 -0.23 -24.36 8.38
N TRP A 58 1.09 -24.53 8.22
CA TRP A 58 1.72 -24.75 6.91
C TRP A 58 1.45 -26.15 6.33
N SER A 59 0.91 -27.04 7.11
CA SER A 59 0.48 -28.37 6.66
C SER A 59 -1.01 -28.43 6.32
N ASP A 60 -1.80 -27.39 6.65
CA ASP A 60 -3.24 -27.35 6.33
C ASP A 60 -3.46 -26.90 4.87
N PRO A 61 -4.01 -27.77 4.00
CA PRO A 61 -4.30 -27.42 2.61
C PRO A 61 -5.24 -26.22 2.45
N ARG A 62 -6.15 -26.01 3.39
CA ARG A 62 -7.10 -24.87 3.37
C ARG A 62 -6.35 -23.55 3.57
N PHE A 63 -5.39 -23.55 4.52
CA PHE A 63 -4.53 -22.38 4.73
C PHE A 63 -3.68 -22.07 3.49
N LEU A 64 -3.02 -23.07 2.92
CA LEU A 64 -2.20 -22.88 1.73
C LEU A 64 -2.99 -22.34 0.55
N HIS A 65 -4.21 -22.87 0.34
CA HIS A 65 -5.11 -22.37 -0.70
C HIS A 65 -5.52 -20.92 -0.45
N ALA A 66 -5.94 -20.57 0.77
CA ALA A 66 -6.33 -19.22 1.15
C ALA A 66 -5.16 -18.22 1.05
N PHE A 67 -3.97 -18.66 1.46
CA PHE A 67 -2.73 -17.88 1.34
C PHE A 67 -2.38 -17.62 -0.12
N GLY A 68 -2.47 -18.65 -0.98
CA GLY A 68 -2.25 -18.52 -2.42
C GLY A 68 -3.23 -17.55 -3.08
N GLN A 69 -4.51 -17.61 -2.72
CA GLN A 69 -5.54 -16.67 -3.20
C GLN A 69 -5.24 -15.24 -2.74
N SER A 70 -4.87 -15.05 -1.48
CA SER A 70 -4.50 -13.73 -0.95
C SER A 70 -3.27 -13.14 -1.67
N LEU A 71 -2.27 -13.97 -1.93
CA LEU A 71 -1.06 -13.56 -2.67
C LEU A 71 -1.40 -13.18 -4.11
N LEU A 72 -2.26 -13.97 -4.78
CA LEU A 72 -2.73 -13.68 -6.13
C LEU A 72 -3.45 -12.32 -6.19
N VAL A 73 -4.37 -12.07 -5.25
CA VAL A 73 -5.11 -10.80 -5.18
C VAL A 73 -4.15 -9.63 -4.90
N CYS A 74 -3.22 -9.80 -3.97
CA CYS A 74 -2.23 -8.78 -3.63
C CYS A 74 -1.35 -8.41 -4.83
N VAL A 75 -0.71 -9.41 -5.45
CA VAL A 75 0.16 -9.21 -6.61
C VAL A 75 -0.63 -8.70 -7.80
N GLY A 76 -1.83 -9.25 -8.05
CA GLY A 76 -2.71 -8.82 -9.13
C GLY A 76 -3.12 -7.36 -9.00
N SER A 77 -3.50 -6.92 -7.79
CA SER A 77 -3.86 -5.53 -7.52
C SER A 77 -2.67 -4.58 -7.69
N LEU A 78 -1.49 -5.00 -7.23
CA LEU A 78 -0.26 -4.22 -7.37
C LEU A 78 0.15 -4.07 -8.84
N VAL A 79 0.15 -5.17 -9.60
CA VAL A 79 0.47 -5.15 -11.03
C VAL A 79 -0.53 -4.27 -11.79
N LEU A 80 -1.83 -4.44 -11.54
CA LEU A 80 -2.88 -3.62 -12.15
C LEU A 80 -2.67 -2.14 -11.84
N SER A 81 -2.37 -1.81 -10.59
CA SER A 81 -2.11 -0.43 -10.15
C SER A 81 -0.91 0.18 -10.89
N VAL A 82 0.21 -0.52 -10.94
CA VAL A 82 1.42 -0.03 -11.61
C VAL A 82 1.16 0.14 -13.12
N VAL A 83 0.55 -0.85 -13.77
CA VAL A 83 0.30 -0.85 -15.22
C VAL A 83 -0.66 0.26 -15.64
N LEU A 84 -1.66 0.59 -14.81
CA LEU A 84 -2.64 1.64 -15.16
C LEU A 84 -2.22 3.03 -14.67
N ILE A 85 -1.74 3.15 -13.44
CA ILE A 85 -1.46 4.46 -12.84
C ILE A 85 -0.18 5.07 -13.39
N LEU A 86 0.86 4.27 -13.62
CA LEU A 86 2.15 4.80 -14.06
C LEU A 86 2.07 5.50 -15.43
N PRO A 87 1.53 4.88 -16.51
CA PRO A 87 1.40 5.57 -17.80
C PRO A 87 0.40 6.74 -17.72
N LEU A 88 -0.68 6.61 -16.93
CA LEU A 88 -1.63 7.69 -16.71
C LEU A 88 -0.93 8.92 -16.13
N LEU A 89 -0.16 8.74 -15.05
CA LEU A 89 0.57 9.82 -14.41
C LEU A 89 1.64 10.43 -15.31
N PHE A 90 2.36 9.59 -16.07
CA PHE A 90 3.32 10.07 -17.04
C PHE A 90 2.66 10.99 -18.07
N VAL A 91 1.53 10.58 -18.66
CA VAL A 91 0.78 11.37 -19.63
C VAL A 91 0.25 12.67 -19.01
N VAL A 92 -0.33 12.61 -17.82
CA VAL A 92 -0.85 13.79 -17.12
C VAL A 92 0.26 14.79 -16.82
N HIS A 93 1.36 14.35 -16.19
CA HIS A 93 2.41 15.28 -15.75
C HIS A 93 3.25 15.82 -16.92
N TYR A 94 3.44 15.04 -17.97
CA TYR A 94 4.24 15.46 -19.12
C TYR A 94 3.43 16.21 -20.18
N HIS A 95 2.26 15.65 -20.60
CA HIS A 95 1.48 16.22 -21.70
C HIS A 95 0.35 17.15 -21.24
N PHE A 96 -0.31 16.85 -20.13
CA PHE A 96 -1.52 17.54 -19.69
C PHE A 96 -1.48 18.00 -18.22
N PRO A 97 -0.53 18.88 -17.82
CA PRO A 97 -0.38 19.28 -16.41
C PRO A 97 -1.65 19.93 -15.80
N LYS A 98 -2.52 20.51 -16.66
CA LYS A 98 -3.79 21.09 -16.24
C LYS A 98 -4.80 20.06 -15.69
N LEU A 99 -4.64 18.79 -16.07
CA LEU A 99 -5.50 17.71 -15.60
C LEU A 99 -5.12 17.22 -14.18
N ASP A 100 -3.98 17.61 -13.64
CA ASP A 100 -3.53 17.16 -12.31
C ASP A 100 -4.54 17.53 -11.21
N ALA A 101 -5.12 18.73 -11.25
CA ALA A 101 -6.16 19.13 -10.31
C ALA A 101 -7.42 18.27 -10.40
N LEU A 102 -7.85 17.91 -11.60
CA LEU A 102 -8.98 17.00 -11.82
C LEU A 102 -8.67 15.59 -11.32
N MET A 103 -7.47 15.09 -11.62
CA MET A 103 -7.03 13.76 -11.16
C MET A 103 -7.00 13.67 -9.63
N ASN A 104 -6.52 14.71 -8.95
CA ASN A 104 -6.52 14.79 -7.48
C ASN A 104 -7.93 14.68 -6.88
N ILE A 105 -8.96 15.15 -7.57
CA ILE A 105 -10.35 14.99 -7.16
C ILE A 105 -10.84 13.57 -7.44
N LEU A 106 -10.61 13.08 -8.66
CA LEU A 106 -11.11 11.76 -9.11
C LEU A 106 -10.57 10.60 -8.26
N ILE A 107 -9.29 10.64 -7.87
CA ILE A 107 -8.69 9.59 -7.04
C ILE A 107 -9.27 9.51 -5.62
N LEU A 108 -9.92 10.57 -5.15
CA LEU A 108 -10.55 10.60 -3.82
C LEU A 108 -12.01 10.13 -3.85
N LEU A 109 -12.64 10.04 -5.03
CA LEU A 109 -14.05 9.61 -5.16
C LEU A 109 -14.36 8.27 -4.49
N PRO A 110 -13.50 7.23 -4.58
CA PRO A 110 -13.76 5.96 -3.91
C PRO A 110 -13.92 6.09 -2.38
N PHE A 111 -13.28 7.07 -1.77
CA PHE A 111 -13.37 7.33 -0.32
C PHE A 111 -14.62 8.14 0.07
N ALA A 112 -15.25 8.80 -0.90
CA ALA A 112 -16.51 9.52 -0.65
C ALA A 112 -17.70 8.57 -0.50
N VAL A 113 -17.60 7.35 -1.03
CA VAL A 113 -18.66 6.33 -0.94
C VAL A 113 -18.39 5.41 0.26
N PRO A 114 -19.35 5.29 1.20
CA PRO A 114 -19.18 4.36 2.32
C PRO A 114 -18.93 2.91 1.84
N PRO A 115 -17.99 2.17 2.46
CA PRO A 115 -17.61 0.82 2.01
C PRO A 115 -18.79 -0.15 1.92
N VAL A 116 -19.76 -0.03 2.82
CA VAL A 116 -20.98 -0.88 2.80
C VAL A 116 -21.81 -0.64 1.55
N VAL A 117 -21.99 0.63 1.17
CA VAL A 117 -22.76 1.01 -0.04
C VAL A 117 -22.03 0.50 -1.30
N SER A 118 -20.71 0.66 -1.36
CA SER A 118 -19.89 0.14 -2.45
C SER A 118 -20.01 -1.38 -2.56
N SER A 119 -19.97 -2.09 -1.43
CA SER A 119 -20.10 -3.56 -1.41
C SER A 119 -21.45 -4.03 -1.93
N VAL A 120 -22.54 -3.39 -1.49
CA VAL A 120 -23.89 -3.71 -1.98
C VAL A 120 -24.03 -3.41 -3.47
N GLY A 121 -23.50 -2.26 -3.93
CA GLY A 121 -23.48 -1.90 -5.35
C GLY A 121 -22.73 -2.92 -6.20
N LEU A 122 -21.55 -3.37 -5.75
CA LEU A 122 -20.76 -4.39 -6.43
C LEU A 122 -21.48 -5.74 -6.49
N LEU A 123 -22.13 -6.15 -5.40
CA LEU A 123 -22.94 -7.37 -5.38
C LEU A 123 -24.10 -7.30 -6.38
N GLN A 124 -24.76 -6.16 -6.50
CA GLN A 124 -25.86 -5.97 -7.45
C GLN A 124 -25.39 -5.95 -8.90
N LEU A 125 -24.28 -5.25 -9.18
CA LEU A 125 -23.75 -5.10 -10.54
C LEU A 125 -23.08 -6.37 -11.07
N TYR A 126 -22.34 -7.08 -10.20
CA TYR A 126 -21.50 -8.22 -10.60
C TYR A 126 -21.97 -9.56 -10.01
N GLY A 127 -23.15 -9.59 -9.35
CA GLY A 127 -23.72 -10.81 -8.75
C GLY A 127 -24.34 -11.76 -9.77
N SER A 128 -24.77 -11.25 -10.93
CA SER A 128 -25.45 -12.04 -11.97
C SER A 128 -25.21 -11.45 -13.35
N GLY A 129 -25.57 -12.21 -14.40
CA GLY A 129 -25.46 -11.77 -15.78
C GLY A 129 -24.10 -12.06 -16.42
N PRO A 130 -23.80 -11.46 -17.58
CA PRO A 130 -22.59 -11.77 -18.38
C PRO A 130 -21.29 -11.32 -17.73
N PHE A 131 -21.36 -10.40 -16.76
CA PHE A 131 -20.21 -9.90 -16.00
C PHE A 131 -20.22 -10.37 -14.54
N ALA A 132 -20.80 -11.56 -14.27
CA ALA A 132 -20.80 -12.13 -12.92
C ALA A 132 -19.36 -12.42 -12.47
N MET A 133 -18.90 -11.68 -11.46
CA MET A 133 -17.54 -11.77 -10.90
C MET A 133 -17.53 -11.97 -9.38
N VAL A 134 -18.71 -11.93 -8.74
CA VAL A 134 -18.84 -12.14 -7.30
C VAL A 134 -18.34 -13.54 -6.94
N GLY A 135 -17.56 -13.66 -5.89
CA GLY A 135 -16.92 -14.92 -5.48
C GLY A 135 -15.62 -15.24 -6.23
N THR A 136 -15.17 -14.38 -7.15
CA THR A 136 -13.90 -14.57 -7.85
C THR A 136 -12.81 -13.63 -7.32
N PRO A 137 -11.51 -13.99 -7.48
CA PRO A 137 -10.42 -13.09 -7.10
C PRO A 137 -10.40 -11.76 -7.89
N TRP A 138 -10.97 -11.75 -9.09
CA TRP A 138 -10.94 -10.60 -10.00
C TRP A 138 -11.67 -9.38 -9.47
N ILE A 139 -12.82 -9.58 -8.82
CA ILE A 139 -13.55 -8.46 -8.20
C ILE A 139 -12.74 -7.86 -7.04
N LEU A 140 -12.04 -8.70 -6.27
CA LEU A 140 -11.18 -8.24 -5.17
C LEU A 140 -9.98 -7.46 -5.70
N ILE A 141 -9.37 -7.91 -6.81
CA ILE A 141 -8.28 -7.17 -7.47
C ILE A 141 -8.75 -5.78 -7.86
N GLY A 142 -9.94 -5.65 -8.46
CA GLY A 142 -10.53 -4.35 -8.81
C GLY A 142 -10.82 -3.48 -7.59
N CYS A 143 -11.35 -4.05 -6.52
CA CYS A 143 -11.61 -3.35 -5.27
C CYS A 143 -10.33 -2.82 -4.63
N TYR A 144 -9.31 -3.67 -4.49
CA TYR A 144 -8.02 -3.26 -3.91
C TYR A 144 -7.29 -2.25 -4.79
N PHE A 145 -7.36 -2.39 -6.12
CA PHE A 145 -6.88 -1.36 -7.04
C PHE A 145 -7.53 -0.01 -6.74
N THR A 146 -8.86 0.02 -6.60
CA THR A 146 -9.62 1.25 -6.34
C THR A 146 -9.22 1.90 -5.00
N VAL A 147 -9.05 1.09 -3.95
CA VAL A 147 -8.60 1.58 -2.63
C VAL A 147 -7.14 2.05 -2.67
N ALA A 148 -6.28 1.39 -3.45
CA ALA A 148 -4.87 1.74 -3.58
C ALA A 148 -4.63 3.02 -4.42
N LEU A 149 -5.59 3.39 -5.28
CA LEU A 149 -5.48 4.52 -6.21
C LEU A 149 -4.87 5.80 -5.60
N PRO A 150 -5.42 6.39 -4.52
CA PRO A 150 -4.91 7.65 -3.99
C PRO A 150 -3.50 7.52 -3.41
N PHE A 151 -3.17 6.39 -2.81
CA PHE A 151 -1.85 6.15 -2.23
C PHE A 151 -0.79 6.02 -3.33
N MET A 152 -1.06 5.18 -4.33
CA MET A 152 -0.18 4.98 -5.49
C MET A 152 0.00 6.27 -6.30
N TYR A 153 -1.12 6.99 -6.54
CA TYR A 153 -1.07 8.27 -7.24
C TYR A 153 -0.13 9.25 -6.54
N ARG A 154 -0.33 9.48 -5.23
CA ARG A 154 0.50 10.41 -4.45
C ARG A 154 1.95 9.98 -4.39
N ALA A 155 2.22 8.70 -4.16
CA ALA A 155 3.57 8.18 -4.09
C ALA A 155 4.33 8.37 -5.41
N ILE A 156 3.71 8.02 -6.54
CA ILE A 156 4.33 8.18 -7.87
C ILE A 156 4.47 9.66 -8.24
N THR A 157 3.45 10.49 -7.98
CA THR A 157 3.51 11.94 -8.24
C THR A 157 4.66 12.60 -7.48
N ASN A 158 4.81 12.31 -6.19
CA ASN A 158 5.91 12.84 -5.38
C ASN A 158 7.27 12.43 -5.95
N ASN A 159 7.39 11.19 -6.44
CA ASN A 159 8.63 10.72 -7.06
C ASN A 159 8.90 11.37 -8.42
N LEU A 160 7.86 11.55 -9.26
CA LEU A 160 7.99 12.26 -10.54
C LEU A 160 8.44 13.71 -10.35
N GLN A 161 7.91 14.38 -9.33
CA GLN A 161 8.34 15.74 -8.97
C GLN A 161 9.78 15.76 -8.45
N ALA A 162 10.17 14.79 -7.64
CA ALA A 162 11.53 14.72 -7.07
C ALA A 162 12.62 14.50 -8.13
N ILE A 163 12.33 13.77 -9.20
CA ILE A 163 13.30 13.52 -10.30
C ILE A 163 13.29 14.58 -11.39
N ASN A 164 12.44 15.62 -11.28
CA ASN A 164 12.26 16.66 -12.29
C ASN A 164 12.01 16.07 -13.70
N LEU A 165 10.83 15.42 -13.84
CA LEU A 165 10.46 14.65 -15.03
C LEU A 165 10.72 15.38 -16.35
N ARG A 166 10.43 16.69 -16.42
CA ARG A 166 10.57 17.46 -17.64
C ARG A 166 12.03 17.56 -18.09
N ASP A 167 12.92 17.91 -17.17
CA ASP A 167 14.34 18.06 -17.50
C ASP A 167 14.95 16.74 -17.99
N LEU A 168 14.55 15.61 -17.38
CA LEU A 168 14.98 14.29 -17.83
C LEU A 168 14.45 13.94 -19.23
N MET A 169 13.19 14.26 -19.51
CA MET A 169 12.59 14.03 -20.82
C MET A 169 13.23 14.88 -21.88
N ASP A 170 13.42 16.17 -21.62
CA ASP A 170 14.03 17.13 -22.56
C ASP A 170 15.48 16.73 -22.86
N ALA A 171 16.27 16.35 -21.85
CA ALA A 171 17.63 15.87 -22.05
C ALA A 171 17.68 14.59 -22.90
N ALA A 172 16.79 13.64 -22.66
CA ALA A 172 16.72 12.40 -23.45
C ALA A 172 16.32 12.67 -24.92
N GLN A 173 15.40 13.60 -25.15
CA GLN A 173 14.96 13.97 -26.51
C GLN A 173 16.06 14.75 -27.26
N LEU A 174 16.84 15.58 -26.59
CA LEU A 174 18.02 16.23 -27.19
C LEU A 174 19.06 15.22 -27.67
N LEU A 175 19.13 14.06 -27.04
CA LEU A 175 19.97 12.93 -27.44
C LEU A 175 19.31 12.03 -28.53
N GLY A 176 18.15 12.44 -29.05
CA GLY A 176 17.46 11.72 -30.13
C GLY A 176 16.51 10.61 -29.66
N ALA A 177 16.23 10.48 -28.36
CA ALA A 177 15.27 9.50 -27.88
C ALA A 177 13.83 9.92 -28.19
N SER A 178 13.00 8.97 -28.61
CA SER A 178 11.55 9.19 -28.68
C SER A 178 10.95 9.32 -27.28
N THR A 179 9.74 9.92 -27.18
CA THR A 179 9.05 10.09 -25.90
C THR A 179 8.89 8.76 -25.12
N TRP A 180 8.55 7.68 -25.80
CA TRP A 180 8.43 6.36 -25.18
C TRP A 180 9.78 5.78 -24.76
N GLN A 181 10.84 5.97 -25.57
CA GLN A 181 12.18 5.56 -25.19
C GLN A 181 12.66 6.32 -23.95
N ALA A 182 12.47 7.64 -23.91
CA ALA A 182 12.80 8.44 -22.75
C ALA A 182 12.00 7.99 -21.50
N ALA A 183 10.70 7.72 -21.63
CA ALA A 183 9.87 7.24 -20.55
C ALA A 183 10.36 5.90 -19.97
N PHE A 184 10.60 4.90 -20.84
CA PHE A 184 10.96 3.55 -20.37
C PHE A 184 12.44 3.40 -20.01
N LEU A 185 13.36 4.05 -20.73
CA LEU A 185 14.80 3.87 -20.53
C LEU A 185 15.40 4.87 -19.55
N VAL A 186 14.77 6.03 -19.34
CA VAL A 186 15.30 7.07 -18.47
C VAL A 186 14.38 7.29 -17.26
N VAL A 187 13.13 7.60 -17.46
CA VAL A 187 12.21 7.96 -16.36
C VAL A 187 11.91 6.76 -15.47
N LEU A 188 11.49 5.64 -16.05
CA LEU A 188 11.08 4.44 -15.30
C LEU A 188 12.21 3.87 -14.39
N PRO A 189 13.47 3.73 -14.84
CA PRO A 189 14.55 3.30 -13.96
C PRO A 189 14.82 4.26 -12.80
N ASN A 190 14.66 5.56 -13.01
CA ASN A 190 14.82 6.57 -11.96
C ASN A 190 13.67 6.53 -10.94
N LEU A 191 12.46 6.17 -11.38
CA LEU A 191 11.28 6.00 -10.51
C LEU A 191 11.32 4.73 -9.66
N ARG A 192 12.11 3.72 -10.03
CA ARG A 192 12.06 2.41 -9.36
C ARG A 192 12.30 2.50 -7.84
N LYS A 193 13.18 3.41 -7.39
CA LYS A 193 13.44 3.63 -5.95
C LYS A 193 12.19 4.13 -5.23
N GLY A 194 11.44 5.01 -5.86
CA GLY A 194 10.18 5.52 -5.34
C GLY A 194 9.04 4.52 -5.43
N LEU A 195 9.00 3.69 -6.46
CA LEU A 195 8.01 2.62 -6.60
C LEU A 195 8.16 1.52 -5.54
N MET A 196 9.38 1.30 -5.03
CA MET A 196 9.60 0.34 -3.93
C MET A 196 9.11 0.85 -2.57
N VAL A 197 8.85 2.14 -2.43
CA VAL A 197 8.39 2.79 -1.20
C VAL A 197 6.88 3.08 -1.25
N ALA A 198 6.28 3.04 -2.43
CA ALA A 198 4.85 3.25 -2.66
C ALA A 198 4.05 1.97 -2.34
#